data_db2cadf9b131687b4fe8454ef4b94797
#
_entry.id   db2cadf9b131687b4fe8454ef4b94797
#
_cell.length_a   1.000
_cell.length_b   1.000
_cell.length_c   1.000
_cell.angle_alpha   90.00
_cell.angle_beta   90.00
_cell.angle_gamma   90.00
#
_symmetry.space_group_name_H-M   'P 1'
#
loop_
_entity.id
_entity.type
_entity.pdbx_description
1 polymer ?
#
loop_
_entity_poly.entity_id
_entity_poly.type
_entity_poly.pdbx_seq_one_letter_code
_entity_poly.pdbx_strand_id
1 'polypeptide(L)'
;MFKTEDGSTHNIDKWDLIIAHPPCTYLSNAATRSHSTKRNTIEQINARTAKRIQAQEFFMKFANADCERVAIENPVGVMSTVYRKPDQIIEPYQFAESVEDTENYVTKRTCLWLKGLKPLHGNSLDKPNNAELYGRWSNGKAGCWHEIQGQKNKATVRSKTFTGIAKAMAEQWGKL
;
A
#
# COMPACT_ATOMS: atom_id res chain seq x y z
N MET A 1 3.18 20.61 16.79
CA MET A 1 4.20 19.88 17.58
C MET A 1 3.98 18.38 17.43
N PHE A 2 5.02 17.61 17.08
CA PHE A 2 4.99 16.15 17.06
C PHE A 2 6.29 15.60 17.64
N LYS A 3 6.25 14.34 18.08
CA LYS A 3 7.38 13.64 18.68
C LYS A 3 7.81 12.50 17.74
N THR A 4 9.10 12.43 17.44
CA THR A 4 9.71 11.37 16.64
C THR A 4 10.06 10.14 17.47
N GLU A 5 10.37 9.01 16.83
CA GLU A 5 10.71 7.76 17.54
C GLU A 5 11.95 7.88 18.41
N ASP A 6 12.90 8.76 18.06
CA ASP A 6 14.08 9.07 18.86
C ASP A 6 13.77 9.93 20.10
N GLY A 7 12.51 10.31 20.29
CA GLY A 7 12.05 11.12 21.42
C GLY A 7 12.20 12.63 21.24
N SER A 8 12.75 13.11 20.12
CA SER A 8 12.85 14.54 19.85
C SER A 8 11.47 15.13 19.54
N THR A 9 11.33 16.42 19.83
CA THR A 9 10.07 17.15 19.61
C THR A 9 10.29 18.25 18.58
N HIS A 10 9.44 18.29 17.57
CA HIS A 10 9.52 19.23 16.46
C HIS A 10 8.25 20.07 16.36
N ASN A 11 8.41 21.36 16.09
CA ASN A 11 7.35 22.24 15.62
C ASN A 11 7.50 22.39 14.11
N ILE A 12 6.46 22.01 13.38
CA ILE A 12 6.40 22.19 11.93
C ILE A 12 5.13 22.97 11.65
N ASP A 13 5.30 24.10 10.99
CA ASP A 13 4.20 24.97 10.60
C ASP A 13 3.54 24.48 9.30
N LYS A 14 4.34 24.00 8.35
CA LYS A 14 3.87 23.48 7.06
C LYS A 14 4.75 22.32 6.59
N TRP A 15 4.14 21.34 5.91
CA TRP A 15 4.81 20.26 5.22
C TRP A 15 4.92 20.59 3.73
N ASP A 16 6.11 20.39 3.14
CA ASP A 16 6.31 20.52 1.70
C ASP A 16 5.87 19.29 0.93
N LEU A 17 5.96 18.12 1.57
CA LEU A 17 5.57 16.83 1.02
C LEU A 17 5.06 15.92 2.13
N ILE A 18 3.95 15.24 1.89
CA ILE A 18 3.43 14.14 2.71
C ILE A 18 3.42 12.86 1.87
N ILE A 19 4.13 11.83 2.35
CA ILE A 19 4.02 10.46 1.84
C ILE A 19 3.39 9.62 2.95
N ALA A 20 2.19 9.09 2.73
CA ALA A 20 1.42 8.40 3.75
C ALA A 20 1.12 6.95 3.34
N HIS A 21 1.28 6.03 4.29
CA HIS A 21 0.96 4.60 4.16
C HIS A 21 -0.08 4.21 5.23
N PRO A 22 -1.33 4.67 5.13
CA PRO A 22 -2.34 4.37 6.13
C PRO A 22 -2.62 2.86 6.21
N PRO A 23 -2.88 2.30 7.42
CA PRO A 23 -3.08 0.87 7.60
C PRO A 23 -4.16 0.30 6.69
N CYS A 24 -3.81 -0.72 5.89
CA CYS A 24 -4.69 -1.31 4.88
C CYS A 24 -5.57 -2.46 5.42
N THR A 25 -5.44 -2.83 6.70
CA THR A 25 -6.10 -4.00 7.31
C THR A 25 -7.61 -4.06 7.05
N TYR A 26 -8.28 -2.90 7.07
CA TYR A 26 -9.72 -2.80 6.85
C TYR A 26 -10.09 -2.23 5.48
N LEU A 27 -9.12 -1.72 4.72
CA LEU A 27 -9.34 -1.03 3.45
C LEU A 27 -9.12 -1.91 2.22
N SER A 28 -8.26 -2.94 2.31
CA SER A 28 -7.92 -3.80 1.18
C SER A 28 -9.07 -4.74 0.76
N ASN A 29 -9.08 -5.16 -0.50
CA ASN A 29 -10.06 -6.14 -0.99
C ASN A 29 -9.97 -7.49 -0.26
N ALA A 30 -8.79 -7.89 0.23
CA ALA A 30 -8.63 -9.08 1.06
C ALA A 30 -9.47 -9.02 2.34
N ALA A 31 -9.70 -7.82 2.88
CA ALA A 31 -10.53 -7.59 4.04
C ALA A 31 -12.04 -7.81 3.78
N THR A 32 -12.48 -7.77 2.53
CA THR A 32 -13.91 -7.89 2.15
C THR A 32 -14.50 -9.25 2.52
N ARG A 33 -13.70 -10.32 2.45
CA ARG A 33 -14.13 -11.68 2.84
C ARG A 33 -14.63 -11.77 4.29
N SER A 34 -14.15 -10.90 5.16
CA SER A 34 -14.54 -10.85 6.58
C SER A 34 -15.86 -10.11 6.82
N HIS A 35 -16.55 -9.63 5.79
CA HIS A 35 -17.91 -9.07 5.85
C HIS A 35 -18.96 -10.05 5.36
N SER A 36 -18.58 -11.31 5.13
CA SER A 36 -19.53 -12.34 4.68
C SER A 36 -20.22 -12.99 5.88
N THR A 37 -21.55 -13.02 5.86
CA THR A 37 -22.41 -13.72 6.83
C THR A 37 -22.19 -15.24 6.83
N LYS A 38 -21.59 -15.79 5.76
CA LYS A 38 -21.19 -17.20 5.71
C LYS A 38 -20.02 -17.56 6.64
N ARG A 39 -19.31 -16.56 7.16
CA ARG A 39 -18.05 -16.73 7.92
C ARG A 39 -18.04 -16.05 9.27
N ASN A 40 -18.90 -15.05 9.48
CA ASN A 40 -18.89 -14.21 10.66
C ASN A 40 -20.31 -13.92 11.14
N THR A 41 -20.47 -13.67 12.43
CA THR A 41 -21.74 -13.21 13.01
C THR A 41 -22.00 -11.75 12.61
N ILE A 42 -23.24 -11.32 12.79
CA ILE A 42 -23.63 -9.92 12.52
C ILE A 42 -22.86 -8.95 13.42
N GLU A 43 -22.66 -9.29 14.70
CA GLU A 43 -21.89 -8.46 15.63
C GLU A 43 -20.44 -8.29 15.16
N GLN A 44 -19.80 -9.37 14.70
CA GLN A 44 -18.44 -9.33 14.14
C GLN A 44 -18.37 -8.48 12.88
N ILE A 45 -19.37 -8.58 12.01
CA ILE A 45 -19.46 -7.75 10.81
C ILE A 45 -19.63 -6.28 11.17
N ASN A 46 -20.50 -5.94 12.13
CA ASN A 46 -20.74 -4.59 12.57
C ASN A 46 -19.49 -3.95 13.22
N ALA A 47 -18.82 -4.70 14.12
CA ALA A 47 -17.58 -4.26 14.74
C ALA A 47 -16.48 -4.00 13.69
N ARG A 48 -16.40 -4.85 12.66
CA ARG A 48 -15.44 -4.69 11.58
C ARG A 48 -15.78 -3.53 10.65
N THR A 49 -17.07 -3.28 10.43
CA THR A 49 -17.55 -2.12 9.65
C THR A 49 -17.19 -0.81 10.36
N ALA A 50 -17.38 -0.72 11.68
CA ALA A 50 -16.97 0.44 12.46
C ALA A 50 -15.46 0.72 12.31
N LYS A 51 -14.62 -0.32 12.42
CA LYS A 51 -13.16 -0.19 12.20
C LYS A 51 -12.81 0.21 10.77
N ARG A 52 -13.58 -0.23 9.77
CA ARG A 52 -13.42 0.20 8.38
C ARG A 52 -13.71 1.69 8.23
N ILE A 53 -14.78 2.20 8.82
CA ILE A 53 -15.12 3.62 8.79
C ILE A 53 -13.98 4.45 9.41
N GLN A 54 -13.48 4.06 10.59
CA GLN A 54 -12.33 4.72 11.22
C GLN A 54 -11.08 4.72 10.32
N ALA A 55 -10.81 3.61 9.63
CA ALA A 55 -9.68 3.53 8.70
C ALA A 55 -9.88 4.43 7.47
N GLN A 56 -11.10 4.57 6.96
CA GLN A 56 -11.45 5.51 5.88
C GLN A 56 -11.27 6.96 6.33
N GLU A 57 -11.76 7.31 7.51
CA GLU A 57 -11.58 8.64 8.09
C GLU A 57 -10.10 8.97 8.29
N PHE A 58 -9.30 8.01 8.74
CA PHE A 58 -7.86 8.18 8.88
C PHE A 58 -7.17 8.41 7.53
N PHE A 59 -7.53 7.65 6.49
CA PHE A 59 -7.05 7.88 5.13
C PHE A 59 -7.40 9.29 4.65
N MET A 60 -8.64 9.74 4.90
CA MET A 60 -9.12 11.05 4.47
C MET A 60 -8.41 12.22 5.16
N LYS A 61 -7.81 12.02 6.35
CA LYS A 61 -6.96 13.05 6.98
C LYS A 61 -5.78 13.42 6.10
N PHE A 62 -5.13 12.44 5.45
CA PHE A 62 -4.04 12.72 4.52
C PHE A 62 -4.55 13.32 3.20
N ALA A 63 -5.68 12.82 2.68
CA ALA A 63 -6.27 13.34 1.45
C ALA A 63 -6.66 14.83 1.57
N ASN A 64 -7.10 15.24 2.77
CA ASN A 64 -7.54 16.60 3.09
C ASN A 64 -6.44 17.43 3.78
N ALA A 65 -5.21 16.91 3.90
CA ALA A 65 -4.13 17.64 4.55
C ALA A 65 -3.84 18.97 3.85
N ASP A 66 -3.56 20.00 4.66
CA ASP A 66 -3.07 21.29 4.15
C ASP A 66 -1.60 21.17 3.76
N CYS A 67 -1.39 20.52 2.62
CA CYS A 67 -0.10 20.31 1.99
C CYS A 67 -0.30 20.29 0.48
N GLU A 68 0.57 20.97 -0.25
CA GLU A 68 0.45 21.07 -1.72
C GLU A 68 0.77 19.74 -2.40
N ARG A 69 1.66 18.92 -1.80
CA ARG A 69 2.15 17.66 -2.36
C ARG A 69 1.86 16.52 -1.40
N VAL A 70 0.95 15.65 -1.82
CA VAL A 70 0.57 14.48 -1.01
C VAL A 70 0.55 13.24 -1.88
N ALA A 71 1.19 12.17 -1.42
CA ALA A 71 1.06 10.83 -1.95
C ALA A 71 0.48 9.92 -0.88
N ILE A 72 -0.60 9.20 -1.19
CA ILE A 72 -1.17 8.19 -0.29
C ILE A 72 -1.05 6.83 -0.98
N GLU A 73 -0.35 5.92 -0.33
CA GLU A 73 -0.19 4.54 -0.79
C GLU A 73 -1.17 3.62 -0.05
N ASN A 74 -1.89 2.79 -0.79
CA ASN A 74 -2.67 1.69 -0.21
C ASN A 74 -2.87 0.59 -1.27
N PRO A 75 -3.05 -0.69 -0.89
CA PRO A 75 -3.38 -1.72 -1.85
C PRO A 75 -4.76 -1.50 -2.47
N VAL A 76 -5.04 -2.19 -3.57
CA VAL A 76 -6.36 -2.19 -4.20
C VAL A 76 -7.44 -2.53 -3.19
N GLY A 77 -8.41 -1.65 -3.02
CA GLY A 77 -9.43 -1.78 -1.98
C GLY A 77 -10.54 -0.73 -2.08
N VAL A 78 -11.23 -0.56 -0.96
CA VAL A 78 -12.46 0.25 -0.91
C VAL A 78 -12.26 1.73 -1.19
N MET A 79 -11.04 2.28 -0.99
CA MET A 79 -10.78 3.70 -1.20
C MET A 79 -10.93 4.13 -2.65
N SER A 80 -10.75 3.20 -3.60
CA SER A 80 -11.01 3.47 -5.02
C SER A 80 -12.49 3.77 -5.34
N THR A 81 -13.41 3.39 -4.44
CA THR A 81 -14.86 3.64 -4.56
C THR A 81 -15.32 4.72 -3.58
N VAL A 82 -14.81 4.68 -2.34
CA VAL A 82 -15.25 5.59 -1.26
C VAL A 82 -14.72 7.01 -1.47
N TYR A 83 -13.48 7.13 -1.93
CA TYR A 83 -12.86 8.43 -2.18
C TYR A 83 -12.87 8.76 -3.67
N ARG A 84 -11.93 8.21 -4.43
CA ARG A 84 -11.82 8.34 -5.89
C ARG A 84 -10.91 7.25 -6.47
N LYS A 85 -10.91 7.07 -7.78
CA LYS A 85 -9.92 6.19 -8.42
C LYS A 85 -8.50 6.68 -8.11
N PRO A 86 -7.53 5.78 -7.92
CA PRO A 86 -6.13 6.17 -7.76
C PRO A 86 -5.62 6.83 -9.04
N ASP A 87 -4.67 7.75 -8.90
CA ASP A 87 -4.01 8.40 -10.04
C ASP A 87 -3.07 7.44 -10.75
N GLN A 88 -2.48 6.50 -9.99
CA GLN A 88 -1.59 5.50 -10.53
C GLN A 88 -1.75 4.17 -9.78
N ILE A 89 -1.58 3.06 -10.50
CA ILE A 89 -1.41 1.73 -9.92
C ILE A 89 -0.03 1.24 -10.33
N ILE A 90 0.79 0.90 -9.35
CA ILE A 90 2.16 0.43 -9.53
C ILE A 90 2.32 -0.99 -9.01
N GLU A 91 3.36 -1.66 -9.48
CA GLU A 91 3.83 -2.94 -8.94
C GLU A 91 5.35 -2.85 -8.66
N PRO A 92 5.89 -3.55 -7.64
CA PRO A 92 7.29 -3.40 -7.24
C PRO A 92 8.29 -3.69 -8.36
N TYR A 93 8.04 -4.69 -9.22
CA TYR A 93 8.93 -5.03 -10.33
C TYR A 93 9.23 -3.86 -11.27
N GLN A 94 8.32 -2.88 -11.36
CA GLN A 94 8.52 -1.68 -12.16
C GLN A 94 9.61 -0.76 -11.60
N PHE A 95 10.08 -1.04 -10.39
CA PHE A 95 11.10 -0.27 -9.66
C PHE A 95 12.26 -1.16 -9.20
N ALA A 96 12.32 -2.40 -9.64
CA ALA A 96 13.44 -3.30 -9.42
C ALA A 96 14.65 -2.85 -10.24
N GLU A 97 15.87 -3.09 -9.75
CA GLU A 97 17.07 -2.73 -10.49
C GLU A 97 17.33 -3.74 -11.65
N SER A 98 16.97 -5.00 -11.46
CA SER A 98 17.04 -6.06 -12.48
C SER A 98 16.08 -7.21 -12.12
N VAL A 99 16.05 -8.26 -12.94
CA VAL A 99 15.27 -9.48 -12.67
C VAL A 99 15.83 -10.30 -11.51
N GLU A 100 17.09 -10.10 -11.13
CA GLU A 100 17.77 -10.71 -9.99
C GLU A 100 17.50 -9.98 -8.67
N ASP A 101 16.87 -8.80 -8.71
CA ASP A 101 16.46 -8.05 -7.52
C ASP A 101 15.25 -8.73 -6.85
N THR A 102 15.50 -9.80 -6.12
CA THR A 102 14.48 -10.65 -5.52
C THR A 102 13.59 -9.92 -4.49
N GLU A 103 14.03 -8.78 -3.95
CA GLU A 103 13.24 -7.96 -3.06
C GLU A 103 12.15 -7.18 -3.81
N ASN A 104 12.49 -6.59 -4.95
CA ASN A 104 11.60 -5.72 -5.71
C ASN A 104 11.02 -6.38 -6.96
N TYR A 105 11.66 -7.40 -7.56
CA TYR A 105 11.14 -8.08 -8.76
C TYR A 105 9.97 -9.01 -8.44
N VAL A 106 8.89 -8.43 -7.90
CA VAL A 106 7.69 -9.13 -7.46
C VAL A 106 6.42 -8.38 -7.87
N THR A 107 5.27 -9.05 -7.86
CA THR A 107 3.97 -8.44 -8.15
C THR A 107 3.19 -8.17 -6.86
N LYS A 108 2.85 -6.90 -6.64
CA LYS A 108 1.93 -6.46 -5.58
C LYS A 108 1.29 -5.15 -6.02
N ARG A 109 0.08 -5.24 -6.56
CA ARG A 109 -0.65 -4.05 -7.03
C ARG A 109 -0.88 -3.08 -5.89
N THR A 110 -0.33 -1.90 -6.05
CA THR A 110 -0.34 -0.80 -5.08
C THR A 110 -0.93 0.44 -5.75
N CYS A 111 -1.89 1.05 -5.10
CA CYS A 111 -2.56 2.27 -5.57
C CYS A 111 -1.88 3.50 -4.97
N LEU A 112 -1.71 4.54 -5.78
CA LEU A 112 -1.25 5.85 -5.38
C LEU A 112 -2.33 6.89 -5.67
N TRP A 113 -2.71 7.64 -4.64
CA TRP A 113 -3.53 8.85 -4.76
C TRP A 113 -2.61 10.05 -4.57
N LEU A 114 -2.53 10.88 -5.60
CA LEU A 114 -1.58 11.98 -5.71
C LEU A 114 -2.28 13.34 -5.67
N LYS A 115 -1.69 14.30 -4.99
CA LYS A 115 -2.04 15.71 -5.00
C LYS A 115 -0.76 16.49 -5.27
N GLY A 116 -0.72 17.31 -6.31
CA GLY A 116 0.43 18.14 -6.66
C GLY A 116 1.71 17.38 -7.05
N LEU A 117 1.61 16.06 -7.29
CA LEU A 117 2.72 15.18 -7.66
C LEU A 117 2.47 14.53 -9.02
N LYS A 118 3.55 14.32 -9.77
CA LYS A 118 3.49 13.52 -11.01
C LYS A 118 3.50 12.03 -10.68
N PRO A 119 2.87 11.17 -11.53
CA PRO A 119 3.04 9.73 -11.43
C PRO A 119 4.52 9.32 -11.41
N LEU A 120 4.83 8.25 -10.68
CA LEU A 120 6.19 7.70 -10.64
C LEU A 120 6.53 7.04 -11.98
N HIS A 121 7.73 7.29 -12.45
CA HIS A 121 8.30 6.60 -13.59
C HIS A 121 9.10 5.38 -13.11
N GLY A 122 8.69 4.20 -13.57
CA GLY A 122 9.39 2.95 -13.31
C GLY A 122 10.36 2.59 -14.44
N ASN A 123 10.95 1.40 -14.35
CA ASN A 123 11.75 0.78 -15.39
C ASN A 123 10.87 0.11 -16.47
N SER A 124 11.52 -0.50 -17.47
CA SER A 124 10.91 -1.24 -18.58
C SER A 124 11.01 -2.77 -18.43
N LEU A 125 11.23 -3.28 -17.22
CA LEU A 125 11.32 -4.71 -16.99
C LEU A 125 9.97 -5.40 -17.24
N ASP A 126 10.03 -6.58 -17.82
CA ASP A 126 8.84 -7.40 -18.02
C ASP A 126 8.23 -7.85 -16.70
N LYS A 127 6.93 -8.03 -16.71
CA LYS A 127 6.20 -8.48 -15.52
C LYS A 127 6.60 -9.89 -15.14
N PRO A 128 7.00 -10.13 -13.87
CA PRO A 128 7.35 -11.46 -13.40
C PRO A 128 6.22 -12.47 -13.58
N ASN A 129 6.59 -13.70 -13.94
CA ASN A 129 5.66 -14.83 -13.94
C ASN A 129 5.45 -15.35 -12.51
N ASN A 130 4.31 -15.07 -11.93
CA ASN A 130 4.02 -15.49 -10.56
C ASN A 130 4.07 -17.01 -10.35
N ALA A 131 3.78 -17.81 -11.38
CA ALA A 131 3.86 -19.27 -11.28
C ALA A 131 5.32 -19.76 -11.18
N GLU A 132 6.26 -19.04 -11.75
CA GLU A 132 7.71 -19.32 -11.64
C GLU A 132 8.23 -18.83 -10.30
N LEU A 133 7.83 -17.64 -9.84
CA LEU A 133 8.29 -17.08 -8.56
C LEU A 133 7.72 -17.80 -7.35
N TYR A 134 6.42 -18.17 -7.37
CA TYR A 134 5.68 -18.63 -6.19
C TYR A 134 5.04 -20.01 -6.35
N GLY A 135 5.29 -20.67 -7.50
CA GLY A 135 4.66 -21.96 -7.80
C GLY A 135 3.17 -21.85 -8.10
N ARG A 136 2.51 -23.00 -8.13
CA ARG A 136 1.05 -23.12 -8.33
C ARG A 136 0.41 -23.78 -7.13
N TRP A 137 -0.79 -23.32 -6.81
CA TRP A 137 -1.65 -23.95 -5.81
C TRP A 137 -2.25 -25.26 -6.35
N SER A 138 -2.82 -26.08 -5.45
CA SER A 138 -3.55 -27.32 -5.81
C SER A 138 -4.70 -27.09 -6.79
N ASN A 139 -5.28 -25.89 -6.83
CA ASN A 139 -6.33 -25.49 -7.78
C ASN A 139 -5.77 -24.94 -9.13
N GLY A 140 -4.48 -25.06 -9.40
CA GLY A 140 -3.80 -24.64 -10.62
C GLY A 140 -3.50 -23.14 -10.74
N LYS A 141 -4.00 -22.31 -9.82
CA LYS A 141 -3.71 -20.85 -9.82
C LYS A 141 -2.26 -20.58 -9.43
N ALA A 142 -1.64 -19.59 -10.07
CA ALA A 142 -0.33 -19.09 -9.65
C ALA A 142 -0.38 -18.55 -8.23
N GLY A 143 0.65 -18.80 -7.45
CA GLY A 143 0.87 -18.19 -6.16
C GLY A 143 1.04 -16.66 -6.28
N CYS A 144 1.11 -15.98 -5.16
CA CYS A 144 1.33 -14.53 -5.13
C CYS A 144 2.14 -14.13 -3.90
N TRP A 145 2.84 -13.01 -4.03
CA TRP A 145 3.76 -12.52 -3.00
C TRP A 145 3.17 -12.49 -1.58
N HIS A 146 1.94 -12.05 -1.42
CA HIS A 146 1.30 -11.91 -0.10
C HIS A 146 0.86 -13.25 0.54
N GLU A 147 0.95 -14.36 -0.21
CA GLU A 147 0.60 -15.71 0.23
C GLU A 147 1.83 -16.59 0.50
N ILE A 148 3.06 -16.03 0.44
CA ILE A 148 4.29 -16.79 0.68
C ILE A 148 4.17 -17.59 1.97
N GLN A 149 4.27 -18.92 1.82
CA GLN A 149 4.14 -19.87 2.93
C GLN A 149 5.39 -19.84 3.82
N GLY A 150 5.20 -20.13 5.12
CA GLY A 150 6.32 -20.34 6.05
C GLY A 150 6.87 -19.10 6.75
N GLN A 151 6.46 -17.88 6.41
CA GLN A 151 6.95 -16.69 7.10
C GLN A 151 6.23 -16.47 8.44
N LYS A 152 7.00 -16.49 9.52
CA LYS A 152 6.61 -15.90 10.80
C LYS A 152 6.46 -14.39 10.57
N ASN A 153 5.38 -13.75 11.06
CA ASN A 153 5.14 -12.30 10.92
C ASN A 153 4.71 -11.80 9.52
N LYS A 154 3.82 -12.54 8.85
CA LYS A 154 3.24 -12.13 7.54
C LYS A 154 2.70 -10.69 7.51
N ALA A 155 2.15 -10.19 8.61
CA ALA A 155 1.62 -8.83 8.69
C ALA A 155 2.73 -7.78 8.53
N THR A 156 3.83 -7.94 9.25
CA THR A 156 4.99 -7.04 9.18
C THR A 156 5.63 -7.04 7.80
N VAL A 157 5.80 -8.21 7.19
CA VAL A 157 6.37 -8.31 5.82
C VAL A 157 5.46 -7.60 4.80
N ARG A 158 4.13 -7.77 4.93
CA ARG A 158 3.16 -7.14 4.03
C ARG A 158 3.06 -5.63 4.18
N SER A 159 3.38 -5.07 5.34
CA SER A 159 3.31 -3.64 5.62
C SER A 159 4.54 -2.86 5.16
N LYS A 160 5.65 -3.53 4.86
CA LYS A 160 6.86 -2.85 4.38
C LYS A 160 6.64 -2.27 2.98
N THR A 161 7.11 -1.05 2.78
CA THR A 161 7.27 -0.46 1.46
C THR A 161 8.47 -1.11 0.78
N PHE A 162 8.35 -1.41 -0.50
CA PHE A 162 9.44 -1.94 -1.30
C PHE A 162 10.53 -0.87 -1.49
N THR A 163 11.79 -1.27 -1.34
CA THR A 163 12.93 -0.35 -1.39
C THR A 163 13.03 0.38 -2.72
N GLY A 164 12.76 -0.29 -3.85
CA GLY A 164 12.73 0.35 -5.17
C GLY A 164 11.65 1.43 -5.30
N ILE A 165 10.45 1.19 -4.77
CA ILE A 165 9.38 2.20 -4.74
C ILE A 165 9.78 3.38 -3.84
N ALA A 166 10.32 3.10 -2.65
CA ALA A 166 10.75 4.15 -1.73
C ALA A 166 11.86 5.02 -2.33
N LYS A 167 12.83 4.41 -3.02
CA LYS A 167 13.90 5.11 -3.76
C LYS A 167 13.32 6.01 -4.85
N ALA A 168 12.39 5.49 -5.66
CA ALA A 168 11.74 6.27 -6.72
C ALA A 168 10.95 7.47 -6.15
N MET A 169 10.22 7.29 -5.03
CA MET A 169 9.53 8.39 -4.35
C MET A 169 10.52 9.46 -3.87
N ALA A 170 11.63 9.06 -3.24
CA ALA A 170 12.65 9.98 -2.77
C ALA A 170 13.33 10.74 -3.91
N GLU A 171 13.68 10.06 -5.00
CA GLU A 171 14.40 10.67 -6.13
C GLU A 171 13.50 11.57 -7.00
N GLN A 172 12.23 11.21 -7.19
CA GLN A 172 11.33 11.90 -8.11
C GLN A 172 10.46 12.94 -7.40
N TRP A 173 10.18 12.78 -6.12
CA TRP A 173 9.36 13.72 -5.34
C TRP A 173 10.13 14.47 -4.26
N GLY A 174 11.32 13.99 -3.84
CA GLY A 174 12.12 14.63 -2.78
C GLY A 174 12.99 15.79 -3.25
N LYS A 175 13.10 16.01 -4.55
CA LYS A 175 13.80 17.20 -5.11
C LYS A 175 12.78 18.32 -5.25
N LEU A 176 12.66 19.11 -4.18
CA LEU A 176 11.76 20.26 -4.07
C LEU A 176 12.49 21.56 -4.39
#